data_b654edba8a4940f7a4a08cd97c9ff997
#
_entry.id   b654edba8a4940f7a4a08cd97c9ff997
#
_cell.length_a   1.000
_cell.length_b   1.000
_cell.length_c   1.000
_cell.angle_alpha   90.00
_cell.angle_beta   90.00
_cell.angle_gamma   90.00
#
_symmetry.space_group_name_H-M   'P 1'
#
loop_
_entity.id
_entity.type
_entity.pdbx_description
1 polymer ?
#
loop_
_entity_poly.entity_id
_entity_poly.type
_entity_poly.pdbx_seq_one_letter_code
_entity_poly.pdbx_strand_id
1 'polypeptide(L)'
;MAQWFRNALAQSFSAKSVDWDSDTIKLTLHTSSYTPDLNGHVFVSSLTNELSTAGGYTSGGVTLTSPTVTYTAADSWGTSRANSTAYTVGQIVRPATGNGFLYRCAVAGTSAASPPSFTSPAPVVGANIADGAGALVWDTVGSGIIVLDAADASWATATFTGVRYGVISDRTPGTAATQPLLGLIDFGSDQAGGGGSFSISFDAQGILQLLIP
;
A
#
# COMPACT_ATOMS: atom_id res chain seq x y z
N MET A 1 -1.32 -3.44 3.58
CA MET A 1 -0.97 -2.54 2.47
C MET A 1 -0.90 -1.11 3.00
N ALA A 2 0.12 -0.34 2.62
CA ALA A 2 0.26 1.05 3.02
C ALA A 2 -0.73 1.95 2.26
N GLN A 3 -1.02 3.12 2.83
CA GLN A 3 -1.85 4.15 2.19
C GLN A 3 -0.97 5.29 1.69
N TRP A 4 -1.28 5.80 0.50
CA TRP A 4 -0.58 6.94 -0.08
C TRP A 4 -0.84 8.25 0.68
N PHE A 5 0.21 9.04 0.87
CA PHE A 5 0.08 10.48 1.11
C PHE A 5 -0.26 11.17 -0.23
N ARG A 6 -1.53 11.45 -0.47
CA ARG A 6 -2.08 11.78 -1.80
C ARG A 6 -1.48 13.04 -2.41
N ASN A 7 -1.34 14.09 -1.60
CA ASN A 7 -0.78 15.35 -2.07
C ASN A 7 0.73 15.25 -2.31
N ALA A 8 1.44 14.51 -1.47
CA ALA A 8 2.86 14.22 -1.67
C ALA A 8 3.09 13.43 -2.96
N LEU A 9 2.25 12.42 -3.25
CA LEU A 9 2.30 11.68 -4.50
C LEU A 9 2.12 12.59 -5.73
N ALA A 10 1.14 13.50 -5.71
CA ALA A 10 0.93 14.45 -6.78
C ALA A 10 2.14 15.36 -7.00
N GLN A 11 2.76 15.84 -5.92
CA GLN A 11 3.96 16.66 -6.00
C GLN A 11 5.18 15.87 -6.49
N SER A 12 5.34 14.63 -6.07
CA SER A 12 6.43 13.76 -6.54
C SER A 12 6.39 13.56 -8.05
N PHE A 13 5.21 13.37 -8.63
CA PHE A 13 5.06 13.28 -10.09
C PHE A 13 5.36 14.60 -10.80
N SER A 14 4.94 15.74 -10.26
CA SER A 14 5.19 17.05 -10.87
C SER A 14 6.65 17.46 -10.79
N ALA A 15 7.34 17.13 -9.69
CA ALA A 15 8.73 17.49 -9.44
C ALA A 15 9.73 16.45 -9.97
N LYS A 16 9.30 15.26 -10.40
CA LYS A 16 10.17 14.10 -10.72
C LYS A 16 11.13 13.78 -9.57
N SER A 17 10.63 13.80 -8.34
CA SER A 17 11.46 13.85 -7.13
C SER A 17 11.62 12.51 -6.43
N VAL A 18 11.03 11.44 -6.92
CA VAL A 18 11.12 10.11 -6.32
C VAL A 18 11.51 9.08 -7.36
N ASP A 19 12.61 8.40 -7.08
CA ASP A 19 13.07 7.22 -7.80
C ASP A 19 13.09 6.06 -6.80
N TRP A 20 11.98 5.30 -6.75
CA TRP A 20 11.73 4.31 -5.69
C TRP A 20 12.83 3.25 -5.57
N ASP A 21 13.40 2.81 -6.69
CA ASP A 21 14.35 1.70 -6.72
C ASP A 21 15.82 2.14 -6.60
N SER A 22 16.11 3.45 -6.69
CA SER A 22 17.45 4.01 -6.52
C SER A 22 17.62 5.00 -5.38
N ASP A 23 16.53 5.63 -4.92
CA ASP A 23 16.56 6.56 -3.79
C ASP A 23 16.66 5.86 -2.43
N THR A 24 17.02 6.62 -1.41
CA THR A 24 17.04 6.14 -0.02
C THR A 24 15.62 6.16 0.56
N ILE A 25 14.88 5.11 0.38
CA ILE A 25 13.53 4.95 0.94
C ILE A 25 13.65 4.45 2.38
N LYS A 26 13.01 5.15 3.33
CA LYS A 26 13.03 4.80 4.74
C LYS A 26 11.65 4.59 5.33
N LEU A 27 11.60 3.73 6.34
CA LEU A 27 10.43 3.48 7.17
C LEU A 27 10.72 3.95 8.59
N THR A 28 9.95 4.95 9.05
CA THR A 28 9.98 5.48 10.42
C THR A 28 8.78 4.99 11.22
N LEU A 29 8.94 4.85 12.54
CA LEU A 29 7.91 4.40 13.46
C LEU A 29 7.42 5.58 14.33
N HIS A 30 6.11 5.72 14.43
CA HIS A 30 5.45 6.82 15.15
C HIS A 30 4.43 6.29 16.16
N THR A 31 4.26 7.04 17.26
CA THR A 31 3.28 6.71 18.29
C THR A 31 1.87 7.12 17.88
N SER A 32 0.86 6.69 18.67
CA SER A 32 -0.54 7.10 18.52
C SER A 32 -0.79 8.61 18.74
N SER A 33 0.19 9.35 19.26
CA SER A 33 0.13 10.82 19.34
C SER A 33 0.38 11.51 18.00
N TYR A 34 0.90 10.81 16.98
CA TYR A 34 0.92 11.32 15.61
C TYR A 34 -0.49 11.26 15.02
N THR A 35 -0.94 12.36 14.43
CA THR A 35 -2.23 12.43 13.71
C THR A 35 -1.96 12.52 12.22
N PRO A 36 -2.06 11.39 11.47
CA PRO A 36 -1.81 11.41 10.04
C PRO A 36 -2.82 12.26 9.26
N ASP A 37 -2.33 13.11 8.36
CA ASP A 37 -3.15 13.79 7.36
C ASP A 37 -2.68 13.40 5.96
N LEU A 38 -3.37 12.44 5.33
CA LEU A 38 -3.01 11.92 4.01
C LEU A 38 -3.19 12.94 2.88
N ASN A 39 -3.87 14.05 3.13
CA ASN A 39 -4.07 15.11 2.14
C ASN A 39 -3.16 16.32 2.40
N GLY A 40 -2.89 16.65 3.67
CA GLY A 40 -2.12 17.85 4.04
C GLY A 40 -0.63 17.59 4.26
N HIS A 41 -0.25 16.43 4.79
CA HIS A 41 1.15 16.11 5.01
C HIS A 41 1.84 15.73 3.70
N VAL A 42 2.89 16.46 3.35
CA VAL A 42 3.60 16.27 2.07
C VAL A 42 5.04 15.84 2.28
N PHE A 43 5.73 16.44 3.24
CA PHE A 43 7.14 16.22 3.49
C PHE A 43 7.40 15.67 4.90
N VAL A 44 8.57 15.11 5.09
CA VAL A 44 9.03 14.59 6.39
C VAL A 44 8.94 15.65 7.49
N SER A 45 9.09 16.94 7.17
CA SER A 45 8.89 18.04 8.13
C SER A 45 7.49 18.13 8.73
N SER A 46 6.50 17.46 8.14
CA SER A 46 5.14 17.37 8.68
C SER A 46 4.97 16.25 9.72
N LEU A 47 5.95 15.38 9.85
CA LEU A 47 5.90 14.25 10.78
C LEU A 47 6.18 14.70 12.21
N THR A 48 5.44 14.13 13.15
CA THR A 48 5.60 14.34 14.58
C THR A 48 5.61 13.00 15.31
N ASN A 49 6.04 13.01 16.58
CA ASN A 49 5.93 11.85 17.47
C ASN A 49 6.58 10.56 16.91
N GLU A 50 7.68 10.72 16.15
CA GLU A 50 8.56 9.61 15.83
C GLU A 50 9.16 9.03 17.11
N LEU A 51 9.36 7.72 17.16
CA LEU A 51 10.07 7.09 18.27
C LEU A 51 11.47 7.68 18.43
N SER A 52 11.88 7.93 19.67
CA SER A 52 13.26 8.32 19.99
C SER A 52 14.21 7.15 19.79
N THR A 53 15.49 7.45 19.59
CA THR A 53 16.55 6.44 19.54
C THR A 53 16.65 5.72 20.89
N ALA A 54 16.03 4.56 21.00
CA ALA A 54 16.05 3.68 22.16
C ALA A 54 15.46 2.31 21.80
N GLY A 55 15.72 1.29 22.60
CA GLY A 55 15.06 0.00 22.50
C GLY A 55 15.25 -0.72 21.14
N GLY A 56 16.39 -0.53 20.49
CA GLY A 56 16.68 -1.11 19.19
C GLY A 56 16.20 -0.27 18.00
N TYR A 57 15.44 0.82 18.23
CA TYR A 57 15.08 1.79 17.20
C TYR A 57 16.10 2.93 17.14
N THR A 58 16.41 3.38 15.94
CA THR A 58 17.20 4.58 15.69
C THR A 58 16.31 5.60 15.00
N SER A 59 16.21 6.82 15.55
CA SER A 59 15.45 7.91 14.93
C SER A 59 15.93 8.19 13.50
N GLY A 60 15.01 8.44 12.60
CA GLY A 60 15.21 8.44 11.16
C GLY A 60 14.88 7.11 10.50
N GLY A 61 14.56 6.08 11.28
CA GLY A 61 14.03 4.80 10.81
C GLY A 61 15.05 3.91 10.10
N VAL A 62 14.55 2.83 9.53
CA VAL A 62 15.33 1.84 8.77
C VAL A 62 15.23 2.13 7.27
N THR A 63 16.33 1.94 6.54
CA THR A 63 16.29 1.98 5.06
C THR A 63 15.66 0.69 4.55
N LEU A 64 14.68 0.81 3.67
CA LEU A 64 14.11 -0.32 2.97
C LEU A 64 15.14 -0.89 1.99
N THR A 65 15.27 -2.21 1.98
CA THR A 65 16.23 -2.91 1.12
C THR A 65 15.53 -3.56 -0.07
N SER A 66 16.25 -3.74 -1.17
CA SER A 66 15.73 -4.34 -2.40
C SER A 66 14.43 -3.66 -2.89
N PRO A 67 14.38 -2.32 -2.96
CA PRO A 67 13.20 -1.65 -3.50
C PRO A 67 13.03 -1.98 -4.98
N THR A 68 11.78 -2.17 -5.40
CA THR A 68 11.43 -2.50 -6.79
C THR A 68 10.20 -1.74 -7.25
N VAL A 69 10.16 -1.40 -8.53
CA VAL A 69 8.98 -0.88 -9.22
C VAL A 69 8.61 -1.86 -10.33
N THR A 70 7.40 -2.39 -10.29
CA THR A 70 6.95 -3.37 -11.29
C THR A 70 5.61 -2.94 -11.87
N TYR A 71 5.52 -2.91 -13.20
CA TYR A 71 4.23 -2.83 -13.88
C TYR A 71 3.72 -4.24 -14.19
N THR A 72 2.48 -4.50 -13.84
CA THR A 72 1.79 -5.74 -14.18
C THR A 72 0.51 -5.42 -14.95
N ALA A 73 0.41 -5.90 -16.18
CA ALA A 73 -0.82 -5.81 -16.96
C ALA A 73 -1.94 -6.61 -16.30
N ALA A 74 -3.20 -6.19 -16.50
CA ALA A 74 -4.36 -6.80 -15.84
C ALA A 74 -4.43 -8.33 -16.02
N ASP A 75 -4.20 -8.82 -17.23
CA ASP A 75 -4.28 -10.25 -17.52
C ASP A 75 -3.14 -11.09 -16.92
N SER A 76 -2.06 -10.42 -16.50
CA SER A 76 -0.91 -11.02 -15.81
C SER A 76 -0.98 -10.92 -14.29
N TRP A 77 -2.01 -10.26 -13.73
CA TRP A 77 -2.19 -10.15 -12.29
C TRP A 77 -2.37 -11.54 -11.64
N GLY A 78 -1.62 -11.81 -10.56
CA GLY A 78 -1.53 -13.15 -9.98
C GLY A 78 -2.86 -13.70 -9.42
N THR A 79 -3.72 -12.82 -8.91
CA THR A 79 -4.97 -13.21 -8.26
C THR A 79 -6.13 -13.19 -9.25
N SER A 80 -6.65 -14.36 -9.63
CA SER A 80 -7.89 -14.47 -10.40
C SER A 80 -9.10 -14.62 -9.47
N ARG A 81 -10.25 -14.12 -9.91
CA ARG A 81 -11.52 -14.38 -9.21
C ARG A 81 -11.78 -15.89 -9.16
N ALA A 82 -12.01 -16.41 -7.97
CA ALA A 82 -12.42 -17.81 -7.74
C ALA A 82 -13.93 -17.89 -7.48
N ASN A 83 -14.52 -19.05 -7.77
CA ASN A 83 -15.93 -19.33 -7.51
C ASN A 83 -16.19 -19.60 -6.03
N SER A 84 -17.39 -19.27 -5.54
CA SER A 84 -17.85 -19.57 -4.17
C SER A 84 -16.83 -19.17 -3.09
N THR A 85 -16.15 -18.04 -3.30
CA THR A 85 -15.06 -17.55 -2.45
C THR A 85 -15.46 -16.22 -1.81
N ALA A 86 -15.17 -16.07 -0.53
CA ALA A 86 -15.41 -14.80 0.19
C ALA A 86 -14.34 -13.77 -0.19
N TYR A 87 -14.78 -12.53 -0.43
CA TYR A 87 -13.95 -11.38 -0.74
C TYR A 87 -14.24 -10.22 0.20
N THR A 88 -13.19 -9.50 0.56
CA THR A 88 -13.26 -8.30 1.39
C THR A 88 -13.03 -7.04 0.54
N VAL A 89 -13.56 -5.91 0.98
CA VAL A 89 -13.43 -4.62 0.28
C VAL A 89 -11.94 -4.30 0.07
N GLY A 90 -11.62 -3.88 -1.15
CA GLY A 90 -10.26 -3.51 -1.56
C GLY A 90 -9.46 -4.61 -2.25
N GLN A 91 -9.84 -5.89 -2.11
CA GLN A 91 -9.16 -6.97 -2.83
C GLN A 91 -9.29 -6.80 -4.34
N ILE A 92 -8.17 -7.03 -5.06
CA ILE A 92 -8.09 -6.87 -6.52
C ILE A 92 -7.94 -8.25 -7.16
N VAL A 93 -8.75 -8.49 -8.18
CA VAL A 93 -8.74 -9.73 -8.96
C VAL A 93 -8.75 -9.43 -10.46
N ARG A 94 -8.34 -10.41 -11.27
CA ARG A 94 -8.64 -10.47 -12.70
C ARG A 94 -9.71 -11.52 -12.96
N PRO A 95 -10.44 -11.52 -14.09
CA PRO A 95 -11.23 -12.65 -14.53
C PRO A 95 -10.34 -13.89 -14.77
N ALA A 96 -10.91 -15.09 -14.63
CA ALA A 96 -10.19 -16.34 -14.95
C ALA A 96 -9.73 -16.36 -16.43
N THR A 97 -10.59 -15.89 -17.35
CA THR A 97 -10.20 -15.56 -18.72
C THR A 97 -9.95 -14.06 -18.77
N GLY A 98 -8.71 -13.66 -19.05
CA GLY A 98 -8.32 -12.26 -19.11
C GLY A 98 -9.17 -11.46 -20.11
N ASN A 99 -9.46 -10.22 -19.78
CA ASN A 99 -10.20 -9.27 -20.61
C ASN A 99 -9.55 -7.88 -20.64
N GLY A 100 -8.29 -7.78 -20.19
CA GLY A 100 -7.54 -6.54 -20.15
C GLY A 100 -7.85 -5.63 -18.97
N PHE A 101 -8.68 -6.05 -18.00
CA PHE A 101 -9.08 -5.22 -16.85
C PHE A 101 -8.93 -5.94 -15.50
N LEU A 102 -8.66 -5.12 -14.48
CA LEU A 102 -8.69 -5.49 -13.07
C LEU A 102 -10.01 -5.06 -12.42
N TYR A 103 -10.43 -5.81 -11.42
CA TYR A 103 -11.64 -5.59 -10.66
C TYR A 103 -11.32 -5.57 -9.17
N ARG A 104 -11.81 -4.53 -8.50
CA ARG A 104 -11.65 -4.36 -7.04
C ARG A 104 -12.97 -4.68 -6.35
N CYS A 105 -12.94 -5.44 -5.28
CA CYS A 105 -14.10 -5.66 -4.43
C CYS A 105 -14.56 -4.33 -3.81
N ALA A 106 -15.70 -3.85 -4.22
CA ALA A 106 -16.34 -2.61 -3.72
C ALA A 106 -17.28 -2.91 -2.55
N VAL A 107 -18.00 -4.03 -2.62
CA VAL A 107 -18.87 -4.51 -1.54
C VAL A 107 -18.49 -5.96 -1.23
N ALA A 108 -18.14 -6.23 0.02
CA ALA A 108 -17.74 -7.56 0.47
C ALA A 108 -18.87 -8.58 0.33
N GLY A 109 -18.50 -9.82 0.03
CA GLY A 109 -19.46 -10.91 -0.11
C GLY A 109 -18.81 -12.18 -0.63
N THR A 110 -19.63 -13.20 -0.91
CA THR A 110 -19.18 -14.45 -1.49
C THR A 110 -19.54 -14.47 -2.97
N SER A 111 -18.55 -14.77 -3.81
CA SER A 111 -18.72 -14.86 -5.25
C SER A 111 -19.64 -16.03 -5.65
N ALA A 112 -20.34 -15.88 -6.77
CA ALA A 112 -21.16 -16.95 -7.32
C ALA A 112 -20.35 -18.18 -7.72
N ALA A 113 -21.04 -19.32 -7.88
CA ALA A 113 -20.45 -20.55 -8.42
C ALA A 113 -20.03 -20.43 -9.89
N SER A 114 -20.51 -19.40 -10.58
CA SER A 114 -20.11 -19.03 -11.95
C SER A 114 -19.71 -17.57 -11.97
N PRO A 115 -18.71 -17.17 -12.79
CA PRO A 115 -18.31 -15.77 -12.87
C PRO A 115 -19.44 -14.89 -13.46
N PRO A 116 -19.54 -13.62 -13.02
CA PRO A 116 -20.40 -12.66 -13.69
C PRO A 116 -19.85 -12.37 -15.10
N SER A 117 -20.65 -11.73 -15.94
CA SER A 117 -20.20 -11.25 -17.25
C SER A 117 -19.26 -10.05 -17.05
N PHE A 118 -17.96 -10.29 -17.10
CA PHE A 118 -16.94 -9.24 -17.07
C PHE A 118 -16.71 -8.58 -18.45
N THR A 119 -17.38 -9.04 -19.50
CA THR A 119 -17.11 -8.64 -20.88
C THR A 119 -18.29 -7.93 -21.58
N SER A 120 -19.46 -7.86 -20.95
CA SER A 120 -20.66 -7.26 -21.60
C SER A 120 -21.44 -6.41 -20.58
N PRO A 121 -21.63 -5.12 -20.82
CA PRO A 121 -20.94 -4.30 -21.84
C PRO A 121 -19.44 -4.26 -21.65
N ALA A 122 -18.69 -3.77 -22.66
CA ALA A 122 -17.23 -3.64 -22.55
C ALA A 122 -16.85 -2.95 -21.23
N PRO A 123 -15.86 -3.45 -20.50
CA PRO A 123 -15.50 -2.90 -19.20
C PRO A 123 -15.17 -1.41 -19.31
N VAL A 124 -15.75 -0.62 -18.42
CA VAL A 124 -15.47 0.81 -18.30
C VAL A 124 -14.99 1.04 -16.88
N VAL A 125 -13.86 1.72 -16.70
CA VAL A 125 -13.33 2.06 -15.39
C VAL A 125 -14.39 2.80 -14.57
N GLY A 126 -14.64 2.35 -13.34
CA GLY A 126 -15.70 2.84 -12.47
C GLY A 126 -17.05 2.12 -12.64
N ALA A 127 -17.20 1.22 -13.61
CA ALA A 127 -18.41 0.41 -13.70
C ALA A 127 -18.47 -0.67 -12.62
N ASN A 128 -19.66 -0.88 -12.06
CA ASN A 128 -19.94 -1.86 -11.03
C ASN A 128 -20.52 -3.14 -11.64
N ILE A 129 -20.04 -4.28 -11.18
CA ILE A 129 -20.51 -5.60 -11.62
C ILE A 129 -20.92 -6.41 -10.38
N ALA A 130 -22.21 -6.78 -10.31
CA ALA A 130 -22.69 -7.66 -9.25
C ALA A 130 -22.23 -9.10 -9.51
N ASP A 131 -21.80 -9.81 -8.46
CA ASP A 131 -21.35 -11.18 -8.54
C ASP A 131 -22.27 -12.12 -7.75
N GLY A 132 -23.23 -12.70 -8.45
CA GLY A 132 -24.21 -13.59 -7.86
C GLY A 132 -25.42 -12.88 -7.24
N ALA A 133 -26.21 -13.64 -6.47
CA ALA A 133 -27.39 -13.13 -5.76
C ALA A 133 -27.03 -12.46 -4.41
N GLY A 134 -25.76 -12.44 -4.05
CA GLY A 134 -25.24 -11.84 -2.81
C GLY A 134 -24.93 -10.37 -2.96
N ALA A 135 -24.32 -9.82 -1.90
CA ALA A 135 -23.94 -8.40 -1.84
C ALA A 135 -22.64 -8.08 -2.60
N LEU A 136 -21.89 -9.09 -3.06
CA LEU A 136 -20.57 -8.87 -3.69
C LEU A 136 -20.70 -8.03 -4.94
N VAL A 137 -19.94 -6.92 -4.97
CA VAL A 137 -19.86 -6.02 -6.12
C VAL A 137 -18.41 -5.74 -6.45
N TRP A 138 -18.09 -5.79 -7.73
CA TRP A 138 -16.78 -5.43 -8.29
C TRP A 138 -16.83 -4.06 -8.97
N ASP A 139 -15.83 -3.23 -8.69
CA ASP A 139 -15.52 -2.04 -9.49
C ASP A 139 -14.50 -2.41 -10.57
N THR A 140 -14.73 -2.00 -11.81
CA THR A 140 -13.70 -2.01 -12.84
C THR A 140 -12.69 -0.90 -12.54
N VAL A 141 -11.42 -1.25 -12.30
CA VAL A 141 -10.47 -0.27 -11.75
C VAL A 141 -9.28 0.05 -12.66
N GLY A 142 -9.04 -0.70 -13.71
CA GLY A 142 -7.99 -0.35 -14.65
C GLY A 142 -7.45 -1.50 -15.48
N SER A 143 -6.52 -1.18 -16.38
CA SER A 143 -5.89 -2.12 -17.32
C SER A 143 -4.55 -2.67 -16.80
N GLY A 144 -4.08 -2.21 -15.65
CA GLY A 144 -2.85 -2.66 -15.04
C GLY A 144 -2.60 -2.01 -13.69
N ILE A 145 -1.48 -2.36 -13.09
CA ILE A 145 -1.07 -1.90 -11.78
C ILE A 145 0.44 -1.66 -11.74
N ILE A 146 0.85 -0.53 -11.19
CA ILE A 146 2.23 -0.30 -10.77
C ILE A 146 2.32 -0.65 -9.29
N VAL A 147 3.26 -1.51 -8.96
CA VAL A 147 3.54 -1.98 -7.62
C VAL A 147 4.90 -1.44 -7.18
N LEU A 148 4.94 -0.78 -6.04
CA LEU A 148 6.16 -0.41 -5.33
C LEU A 148 6.31 -1.40 -4.18
N ASP A 149 7.45 -2.07 -4.14
CA ASP A 149 7.73 -3.11 -3.15
C ASP A 149 9.17 -3.02 -2.62
N ALA A 150 9.45 -3.68 -1.51
CA ALA A 150 10.77 -3.83 -0.91
C ALA A 150 10.78 -5.04 0.02
N ALA A 151 11.96 -5.45 0.49
CA ALA A 151 12.07 -6.49 1.50
C ALA A 151 11.46 -6.03 2.84
N ASP A 152 10.97 -6.97 3.62
CA ASP A 152 10.42 -6.75 4.96
C ASP A 152 11.37 -5.96 5.85
N ALA A 153 10.83 -5.01 6.60
CA ALA A 153 11.61 -4.20 7.54
C ALA A 153 11.68 -4.88 8.92
N SER A 154 12.84 -4.87 9.55
CA SER A 154 13.01 -5.51 10.85
C SER A 154 13.98 -4.76 11.77
N TRP A 155 13.74 -4.92 13.08
CA TRP A 155 14.58 -4.44 14.18
C TRP A 155 14.91 -5.64 15.08
N ALA A 156 16.17 -6.04 15.12
CA ALA A 156 16.61 -7.33 15.70
C ALA A 156 16.39 -7.48 17.21
N THR A 157 16.46 -6.38 17.98
CA THR A 157 16.34 -6.36 19.45
C THR A 157 15.39 -5.27 19.90
N ALA A 158 14.14 -5.38 19.47
CA ALA A 158 13.14 -4.35 19.72
C ALA A 158 12.59 -4.44 21.16
N THR A 159 12.79 -3.37 21.94
CA THR A 159 12.15 -3.18 23.27
C THR A 159 11.35 -1.88 23.35
N PHE A 160 11.16 -1.20 22.22
CA PHE A 160 10.29 -0.02 22.14
C PHE A 160 8.81 -0.39 22.29
N THR A 161 7.98 0.60 22.66
CA THR A 161 6.54 0.43 22.87
C THR A 161 5.75 1.58 22.24
N GLY A 162 4.44 1.40 22.08
CA GLY A 162 3.53 2.45 21.66
C GLY A 162 3.63 2.81 20.17
N VAL A 163 4.09 1.89 19.33
CA VAL A 163 4.16 2.10 17.88
C VAL A 163 2.78 1.94 17.28
N ARG A 164 2.21 3.00 16.73
CA ARG A 164 0.91 2.99 16.07
C ARG A 164 1.03 3.05 14.55
N TYR A 165 2.00 3.79 14.03
CA TYR A 165 2.15 4.03 12.60
C TYR A 165 3.56 3.74 12.10
N GLY A 166 3.64 3.21 10.86
CA GLY A 166 4.82 3.23 10.04
C GLY A 166 4.68 4.28 8.93
N VAL A 167 5.69 5.12 8.72
CA VAL A 167 5.67 6.11 7.63
C VAL A 167 6.84 5.87 6.69
N ILE A 168 6.51 5.70 5.41
CA ILE A 168 7.47 5.51 4.33
C ILE A 168 7.72 6.86 3.66
N SER A 169 8.99 7.20 3.47
CA SER A 169 9.41 8.47 2.87
C SER A 169 10.70 8.30 2.08
N ASP A 170 10.87 9.12 1.04
CA ASP A 170 12.16 9.26 0.37
C ASP A 170 13.03 10.24 1.15
N ARG A 171 14.25 9.82 1.45
CA ARG A 171 15.24 10.60 2.22
C ARG A 171 16.41 11.10 1.36
N THR A 172 16.40 10.81 0.06
CA THR A 172 17.43 11.29 -0.89
C THR A 172 17.46 12.81 -1.03
N PRO A 173 16.33 13.53 -1.14
CA PRO A 173 16.35 15.00 -1.14
C PRO A 173 16.88 15.56 0.18
N GLY A 174 17.72 16.60 0.09
CA GLY A 174 18.61 17.11 1.14
C GLY A 174 18.05 17.39 2.53
N THR A 175 16.79 17.86 2.70
CA THR A 175 16.24 18.26 4.02
C THR A 175 14.84 17.73 4.24
N ALA A 176 14.42 17.64 5.51
CA ALA A 176 13.07 17.19 5.87
C ALA A 176 11.94 17.98 5.17
N ALA A 177 12.18 19.22 4.78
CA ALA A 177 11.22 20.07 4.06
C ALA A 177 11.12 19.75 2.55
N THR A 178 12.01 18.90 2.02
CA THR A 178 12.03 18.48 0.61
C THR A 178 11.92 16.96 0.43
N GLN A 179 11.94 16.21 1.52
CA GLN A 179 11.84 14.75 1.53
C GLN A 179 10.37 14.31 1.49
N PRO A 180 9.85 13.80 0.36
CA PRO A 180 8.43 13.50 0.23
C PRO A 180 8.01 12.28 1.06
N LEU A 181 6.80 12.36 1.61
CA LEU A 181 6.11 11.24 2.21
C LEU A 181 5.51 10.37 1.10
N LEU A 182 5.55 9.06 1.26
CA LEU A 182 5.06 8.11 0.26
C LEU A 182 3.89 7.29 0.80
N GLY A 183 4.08 6.61 1.91
CA GLY A 183 3.09 5.68 2.44
C GLY A 183 2.92 5.74 3.95
N LEU A 184 1.70 5.47 4.40
CA LEU A 184 1.32 5.30 5.81
C LEU A 184 0.84 3.88 6.05
N ILE A 185 1.40 3.23 7.05
CA ILE A 185 0.95 1.96 7.60
C ILE A 185 0.30 2.25 8.95
N ASP A 186 -0.98 1.94 9.12
CA ASP A 186 -1.66 1.98 10.40
C ASP A 186 -1.77 0.55 10.95
N PHE A 187 -1.16 0.27 12.09
CA PHE A 187 -1.20 -1.04 12.73
C PHE A 187 -2.54 -1.34 13.43
N GLY A 188 -3.46 -0.39 13.45
CA GLY A 188 -4.78 -0.54 14.09
C GLY A 188 -4.76 -0.43 15.62
N SER A 189 -3.68 -0.84 16.27
CA SER A 189 -3.42 -0.73 17.70
C SER A 189 -1.94 -0.48 17.96
N ASP A 190 -1.61 -0.01 19.16
CA ASP A 190 -0.23 0.20 19.56
C ASP A 190 0.52 -1.14 19.62
N GLN A 191 1.68 -1.19 18.98
CA GLN A 191 2.57 -2.33 18.92
C GLN A 191 3.76 -2.12 19.86
N ALA A 192 4.38 -3.22 20.27
CA ALA A 192 5.58 -3.21 21.12
C ALA A 192 6.55 -4.31 20.73
N GLY A 193 7.83 -4.05 20.88
CA GLY A 193 8.88 -5.05 20.79
C GLY A 193 9.05 -5.77 22.14
N GLY A 194 9.14 -7.10 22.11
CA GLY A 194 9.29 -7.95 23.31
C GLY A 194 10.73 -8.34 23.63
N GLY A 195 11.75 -7.62 23.14
CA GLY A 195 13.17 -7.95 23.32
C GLY A 195 13.74 -8.86 22.21
N GLY A 196 12.89 -9.36 21.32
CA GLY A 196 13.25 -10.10 20.10
C GLY A 196 13.17 -9.22 18.85
N SER A 197 13.10 -9.87 17.70
CA SER A 197 12.88 -9.16 16.43
C SER A 197 11.46 -8.61 16.36
N PHE A 198 11.35 -7.33 16.02
CA PHE A 198 10.11 -6.71 15.57
C PHE A 198 10.19 -6.57 14.05
N SER A 199 9.24 -7.14 13.32
CA SER A 199 9.24 -7.12 11.86
C SER A 199 7.92 -6.59 11.32
N ILE A 200 8.01 -5.82 10.24
CA ILE A 200 6.88 -5.40 9.44
C ILE A 200 6.96 -6.15 8.13
N SER A 201 6.10 -7.15 7.98
CA SER A 201 6.01 -7.90 6.74
C SER A 201 5.09 -7.18 5.77
N PHE A 202 5.59 -6.94 4.57
CA PHE A 202 4.83 -6.34 3.50
C PHE A 202 3.96 -7.38 2.80
N ASP A 203 2.89 -6.92 2.18
CA ASP A 203 2.00 -7.80 1.42
C ASP A 203 2.74 -8.33 0.17
N ALA A 204 2.53 -9.61 -0.17
CA ALA A 204 3.11 -10.20 -1.38
C ALA A 204 2.67 -9.49 -2.69
N GLN A 205 1.66 -8.64 -2.64
CA GLN A 205 1.21 -7.80 -3.74
C GLN A 205 1.85 -6.38 -3.69
N GLY A 206 2.85 -6.19 -2.85
CA GLY A 206 3.62 -4.96 -2.69
C GLY A 206 3.12 -4.03 -1.58
N ILE A 207 3.93 -3.03 -1.30
CA ILE A 207 3.72 -2.04 -0.24
C ILE A 207 2.68 -0.99 -0.67
N LEU A 208 2.88 -0.42 -1.84
CA LEU A 208 2.04 0.62 -2.43
C LEU A 208 1.65 0.23 -3.86
N GLN A 209 0.41 0.51 -4.23
CA GLN A 209 -0.12 0.18 -5.54
C GLN A 209 -0.75 1.39 -6.21
N LEU A 210 -0.49 1.57 -7.50
CA LEU A 210 -1.11 2.57 -8.34
C LEU A 210 -1.82 1.87 -9.50
N LEU A 211 -3.15 1.95 -9.51
CA LEU A 211 -3.98 1.41 -10.57
C LEU A 211 -3.86 2.27 -11.84
N ILE A 212 -3.69 1.63 -12.98
CA ILE A 212 -3.64 2.27 -14.30
C ILE A 212 -5.02 2.12 -14.93
N PRO A 213 -5.72 3.23 -15.20
CA PRO A 213 -7.08 3.23 -15.79
C PRO A 213 -7.15 2.57 -17.17
#